data_6ce09f78e73f104a3d56fef01830f36a
#
_entry.id   6ce09f78e73f104a3d56fef01830f36a
#
_cell.length_a   1.000
_cell.length_b   1.000
_cell.length_c   1.000
_cell.angle_alpha   90.00
_cell.angle_beta   90.00
_cell.angle_gamma   90.00
#
_symmetry.space_group_name_H-M   'P 1'
#
loop_
_entity.id
_entity.type
_entity.pdbx_description
1 polymer ?
#
loop_
_entity_poly.entity_id
_entity_poly.type
_entity_poly.pdbx_seq_one_letter_code
_entity_poly.pdbx_strand_id
1 'polypeptide(L)' 'SIHTMRTSTLPAIKAAIELLNPGCVLVINVYPGHEEGKLEGEMLYGALSEYDKKYYCITNFRIINSPDAPFIFAVEKYRK' A
#
# COMPACT_ATOMS: atom_id res chain seq x y z
N SER A 1 -8.30 11.71 -7.82
CA SER A 1 -7.48 11.03 -8.81
C SER A 1 -6.78 9.81 -8.20
N ILE A 2 -6.31 8.92 -9.07
CA ILE A 2 -5.64 7.69 -8.67
C ILE A 2 -4.17 7.79 -9.10
N HIS A 3 -3.28 7.53 -8.15
CA HIS A 3 -1.84 7.48 -8.39
C HIS A 3 -1.36 6.07 -8.13
N THR A 4 -0.36 5.62 -8.88
CA THR A 4 0.18 4.28 -8.70
C THR A 4 1.69 4.33 -8.47
N MET A 5 2.20 3.35 -7.72
CA MET A 5 3.63 3.17 -7.52
C MET A 5 3.94 1.70 -7.27
N ARG A 6 5.20 1.31 -7.48
CA ARG A 6 5.67 -0.02 -7.07
C ARG A 6 6.16 0.07 -5.63
N THR A 7 6.13 -1.07 -4.95
CA THR A 7 6.75 -1.19 -3.64
C THR A 7 8.21 -0.75 -3.73
N SER A 8 8.61 0.12 -2.84
CA SER A 8 9.98 0.60 -2.70
C SER A 8 10.29 0.65 -1.21
N THR A 9 11.18 1.51 -0.78
CA THR A 9 11.49 1.59 0.65
C THR A 9 10.29 2.13 1.43
N LEU A 10 10.12 1.67 2.66
CA LEU A 10 9.03 2.13 3.51
C LEU A 10 9.02 3.65 3.70
N PRO A 11 10.19 4.32 3.92
CA PRO A 11 10.19 5.78 3.99
C PRO A 11 9.65 6.45 2.72
N ALA A 12 9.96 5.91 1.54
CA ALA A 12 9.47 6.48 0.28
C ALA A 12 7.95 6.33 0.17
N ILE A 13 7.42 5.18 0.59
CA ILE A 13 5.97 4.94 0.58
C ILE A 13 5.26 5.88 1.56
N LYS A 14 5.80 6.03 2.76
CA LYS A 14 5.24 6.95 3.75
C LYS A 14 5.24 8.38 3.24
N ALA A 15 6.32 8.80 2.57
CA ALA A 15 6.39 10.13 1.98
C ALA A 15 5.33 10.32 0.90
N ALA A 16 5.12 9.30 0.06
CA ALA A 16 4.10 9.35 -0.99
C ALA A 16 2.70 9.50 -0.39
N ILE A 17 2.40 8.76 0.68
CA ILE A 17 1.11 8.85 1.37
C ILE A 17 0.93 10.25 1.96
N GLU A 18 1.98 10.79 2.56
CA GLU A 18 1.91 12.13 3.15
C GLU A 18 1.65 13.20 2.09
N LEU A 19 2.24 13.05 0.91
CA LEU A 19 2.06 13.99 -0.19
C LEU A 19 0.73 13.80 -0.93
N LEU A 20 0.04 12.69 -0.69
CA LEU A 20 -1.23 12.41 -1.35
C LEU A 20 -2.27 13.45 -0.94
N ASN A 21 -2.93 14.05 -1.93
CA ASN A 21 -3.97 15.02 -1.65
C ASN A 21 -5.22 14.34 -1.06
N PRO A 22 -5.89 14.98 -0.12
CA PRO A 22 -7.16 14.44 0.41
C PRO A 22 -8.15 14.17 -0.72
N GLY A 23 -8.83 13.04 -0.64
CA GLY A 23 -9.78 12.61 -1.66
C GLY A 23 -9.14 11.79 -2.78
N CYS A 24 -7.82 11.62 -2.76
CA CYS A 24 -7.11 10.81 -3.75
C CYS A 24 -6.79 9.43 -3.22
N VAL A 25 -6.40 8.53 -4.14
CA VAL A 25 -6.05 7.15 -3.82
C VAL A 25 -4.66 6.86 -4.36
N LEU A 26 -3.84 6.24 -3.54
CA LEU A 26 -2.53 5.72 -3.95
C LEU A 26 -2.61 4.21 -4.02
N VAL A 27 -2.30 3.63 -5.18
CA VAL A 27 -2.24 2.18 -5.36
C VAL A 27 -0.77 1.76 -5.36
N ILE A 28 -0.43 0.88 -4.44
CA ILE A 28 0.93 0.36 -4.28
C ILE A 28 0.96 -1.07 -4.78
N ASN A 29 1.76 -1.32 -5.82
CA ASN A 29 1.89 -2.65 -6.42
C ASN A 29 3.04 -3.40 -5.74
N VAL A 30 2.74 -4.60 -5.24
CA VAL A 30 3.70 -5.46 -4.57
C VAL A 30 3.95 -6.70 -5.41
N TYR A 31 5.21 -7.06 -5.60
CA TYR A 31 5.62 -8.21 -6.41
C TYR A 31 6.37 -9.20 -5.51
N PRO A 32 5.64 -10.18 -4.91
CA PRO A 32 6.23 -11.07 -3.90
C PRO A 32 6.90 -12.32 -4.47
N GLY A 33 7.24 -12.33 -5.74
CA GLY A 33 7.79 -13.51 -6.42
C GLY A 33 9.13 -13.99 -5.90
N HIS A 34 9.74 -13.31 -4.95
CA HIS A 34 10.98 -13.71 -4.30
C HIS A 34 10.94 -13.31 -2.82
N GLU A 35 11.92 -13.79 -2.06
CA GLU A 35 11.96 -13.64 -0.61
C GLU A 35 11.89 -12.18 -0.16
N GLU A 36 12.67 -11.33 -0.80
CA GLU A 36 12.67 -9.89 -0.45
C GLU A 36 11.32 -9.26 -0.69
N GLY A 37 10.64 -9.61 -1.79
CA GLY A 37 9.32 -9.09 -2.09
C GLY A 37 8.29 -9.51 -1.07
N LYS A 38 8.40 -10.75 -0.56
CA LYS A 38 7.52 -11.23 0.50
C LYS A 38 7.73 -10.46 1.78
N LEU A 39 8.98 -10.24 2.16
CA LEU A 39 9.30 -9.47 3.38
C LEU A 39 8.84 -8.02 3.26
N GLU A 40 9.03 -7.40 2.10
CA GLU A 40 8.57 -6.04 1.87
C GLU A 40 7.05 -5.95 2.01
N GLY A 41 6.33 -6.92 1.45
CA GLY A 41 4.88 -6.97 1.55
C GLY A 41 4.40 -7.08 2.98
N GLU A 42 5.07 -7.91 3.79
CA GLU A 42 4.72 -8.08 5.20
C GLU A 42 5.02 -6.83 6.02
N MET A 43 6.17 -6.23 5.79
CA MET A 43 6.54 -4.98 6.46
C MET A 43 5.56 -3.87 6.11
N LEU A 44 5.19 -3.77 4.84
CA LEU A 44 4.26 -2.76 4.39
C LEU A 44 2.87 -2.98 4.99
N TYR A 45 2.41 -4.23 5.04
CA TYR A 45 1.13 -4.55 5.67
C TYR A 45 1.11 -4.07 7.14
N GLY A 46 2.16 -4.39 7.88
CA GLY A 46 2.28 -3.98 9.28
C GLY A 46 2.28 -2.47 9.44
N ALA A 47 3.07 -1.78 8.63
CA ALA A 47 3.18 -0.32 8.71
C ALA A 47 1.86 0.37 8.34
N LEU A 48 1.19 -0.10 7.29
CA LEU A 48 -0.07 0.49 6.84
C LEU A 48 -1.21 0.22 7.82
N SER A 49 -1.14 -0.88 8.56
CA SER A 49 -2.14 -1.22 9.59
C SER A 49 -2.20 -0.17 10.71
N GLU A 50 -1.16 0.61 10.87
CA GLU A 50 -1.08 1.59 11.95
C GLU A 50 -1.65 2.96 11.59
N TYR A 51 -2.03 3.17 10.33
CA TYR A 51 -2.64 4.42 9.93
C TYR A 51 -4.04 4.55 10.53
N ASP A 52 -4.40 5.75 10.93
CA ASP A 52 -5.66 6.03 11.61
C ASP A 52 -6.83 5.91 10.63
N LYS A 53 -7.78 5.02 10.94
CA LYS A 53 -8.97 4.78 10.12
C LYS A 53 -9.86 6.01 10.00
N LYS A 54 -9.64 7.01 10.84
CA LYS A 54 -10.38 8.26 10.78
C LYS A 54 -9.97 9.08 9.56
N TYR A 55 -8.73 8.92 9.10
CA TYR A 55 -8.17 9.72 8.01
C TYR A 55 -7.86 8.90 6.77
N TYR A 56 -7.74 7.60 6.91
CA TYR A 56 -7.33 6.73 5.82
C TYR A 56 -8.19 5.48 5.75
N CYS A 57 -8.47 5.04 4.52
CA CYS A 57 -9.00 3.70 4.28
C CYS A 57 -7.96 2.96 3.46
N ILE A 58 -7.42 1.89 4.01
CA ILE A 58 -6.36 1.12 3.35
C ILE A 58 -6.88 -0.28 3.11
N THR A 59 -6.87 -0.71 1.85
CA THR A 59 -7.39 -2.00 1.44
C THR A 59 -6.26 -2.81 0.80
N ASN A 60 -6.26 -4.10 1.06
CA ASN A 60 -5.31 -5.03 0.45
C ASN A 60 -6.09 -5.96 -0.48
N PHE A 61 -5.72 -5.98 -1.76
CA PHE A 61 -6.34 -6.84 -2.75
C PHE A 61 -5.34 -7.91 -3.16
N ARG A 62 -5.63 -9.17 -2.81
CA ARG A 62 -4.78 -10.31 -3.14
C ARG A 62 -5.60 -11.45 -3.71
N ILE A 63 -4.91 -12.30 -4.46
CA ILE A 63 -5.49 -13.55 -4.97
C ILE A 63 -5.22 -14.62 -3.92
N ILE A 64 -6.25 -15.08 -3.23
CA ILE A 64 -6.12 -15.96 -2.07
C ILE A 64 -5.41 -17.27 -2.41
N ASN A 65 -5.76 -17.86 -3.53
CA ASN A 65 -5.21 -19.16 -3.93
C ASN A 65 -3.98 -19.05 -4.84
N SER A 66 -3.37 -17.87 -4.90
CA SER A 66 -2.13 -17.65 -5.64
C SER A 66 -1.24 -16.70 -4.83
N PRO A 67 -0.62 -17.20 -3.76
CA PRO A 67 0.09 -16.33 -2.80
C PRO A 67 1.34 -15.66 -3.36
N ASP A 68 1.87 -16.18 -4.48
CA ASP A 68 3.06 -15.58 -5.11
C ASP A 68 2.69 -14.57 -6.20
N ALA A 69 1.40 -14.42 -6.50
CA ALA A 69 0.95 -13.45 -7.50
C ALA A 69 1.12 -12.02 -6.97
N PRO A 70 1.32 -11.06 -7.86
CA PRO A 70 1.32 -9.65 -7.45
C PRO A 70 0.01 -9.26 -6.80
N PHE A 71 0.09 -8.35 -5.84
CA PHE A 71 -1.09 -7.82 -5.17
C PHE A 71 -0.92 -6.32 -4.93
N ILE A 72 -1.98 -5.67 -4.47
CA ILE A 72 -1.93 -4.24 -4.26
C ILE A 72 -2.44 -3.83 -2.88
N PHE A 73 -1.96 -2.68 -2.43
CA PHE A 73 -2.60 -1.92 -1.36
C PHE A 73 -3.18 -0.67 -1.99
N ALA A 74 -4.41 -0.34 -1.64
CA ALA A 74 -5.05 0.91 -2.06
C ALA A 74 -5.19 1.79 -0.83
N VAL A 75 -4.56 2.96 -0.85
CA VAL A 75 -4.59 3.92 0.27
C VAL A 75 -5.44 5.10 -0.15
N GLU A 76 -6.59 5.24 0.46
CA GLU A 76 -7.46 6.40 0.25
C GLU A 76 -7.28 7.37 1.41
N LYS A 77 -7.00 8.63 1.10
CA LYS A 77 -6.92 9.67 2.11
C LYS A 77 -8.24 10.45 2.12
N TYR A 78 -8.93 10.46 3.25
CA TYR A 78 -10.21 11.13 3.35
C TYR A 78 -10.07 12.65 3.32
N ARG A 79 -11.08 13.29 2.80
CA ARG A 79 -11.21 14.75 2.91
C ARG A 79 -11.63 15.11 4.32
N LYS A 80 -11.10 16.20 4.83
CA LYS A 80 -11.42 16.67 6.17
C LYS A 80 -11.87 18.11 6.16
#